data_d4115d2221060823738fcf1b3ab656ab
#
_entry.id   d4115d2221060823738fcf1b3ab656ab
#
_cell.length_a   1.000
_cell.length_b   1.000
_cell.length_c   1.000
_cell.angle_alpha   90.00
_cell.angle_beta   90.00
_cell.angle_gamma   90.00
#
_symmetry.space_group_name_H-M   'P 1'
#
loop_
_entity.id
_entity.type
_entity.pdbx_description
1 polymer ?
#
loop_
_entity_poly.entity_id
_entity_poly.type
_entity_poly.pdbx_seq_one_letter_code
_entity_poly.pdbx_strand_id
1 'polypeptide(L)'
;MPIELKNVSRVYKSNVEVRALDDVSLSVAPGEWLAVMGPSGSGKSTLVNLMGCLDQPTTGEIWIHGANISKMTPAELNRFRAEKIGFIFQQFHLIPYLTALENIMLAQYFHSMTDKTEALAALDHVGLRDRADHLPSQLSGGEQQRVCIARALINDPHIILADEPTGNLDAVNEEIVLRKLREMHAQGRTIIMVTHDPVVARLADRRLELHHGKIAAQEIFALADEEQFDEVLEELWVLAENGEPAELGRVEVEGALPMQLALDRMKSLGLVDLTEHALEPHTHKQVLNRCHVSFRPATEHTGHGDHMIIFTEKGRKRAEDVIRRHRLAERLFTQTFHVHDEKEIAEEACKFEHILSPEATERICTFLGHPRTCPHGSPIPAGECCIAEKTQSSQQSAASSQK
;
A
#
# COMPACT_ATOMS: atom_id res chain seq x y z
N MET A 1 -0.62 19.94 -6.58
CA MET A 1 -0.49 19.24 -5.29
C MET A 1 -1.83 19.26 -4.59
N PRO A 2 -2.32 18.14 -4.01
CA PRO A 2 -3.64 18.15 -3.37
C PRO A 2 -3.64 18.92 -2.04
N ILE A 3 -2.61 18.73 -1.17
CA ILE A 3 -2.52 19.45 0.11
C ILE A 3 -1.09 19.91 0.37
N GLU A 4 -0.92 21.16 0.78
CA GLU A 4 0.36 21.75 1.18
C GLU A 4 0.16 22.65 2.40
N LEU A 5 0.87 22.38 3.48
CA LEU A 5 0.96 23.20 4.68
C LEU A 5 2.31 23.89 4.70
N LYS A 6 2.33 25.21 4.96
CA LYS A 6 3.54 26.04 5.04
C LYS A 6 3.61 26.73 6.40
N ASN A 7 4.51 26.28 7.26
CA ASN A 7 4.80 26.85 8.59
C ASN A 7 3.50 27.05 9.43
N VAL A 8 2.63 26.04 9.41
CA VAL A 8 1.31 26.09 10.04
C VAL A 8 1.42 25.91 11.54
N SER A 9 0.90 26.88 12.29
CA SER A 9 0.71 26.76 13.74
C SER A 9 -0.74 26.96 14.12
N ARG A 10 -1.19 26.22 15.14
CA ARG A 10 -2.51 26.39 15.73
C ARG A 10 -2.41 26.53 17.25
N VAL A 11 -2.88 27.67 17.75
CA VAL A 11 -2.87 28.01 19.17
C VAL A 11 -4.31 28.25 19.62
N TYR A 12 -4.75 27.49 20.59
CA TYR A 12 -6.03 27.69 21.25
C TYR A 12 -5.84 28.55 22.49
N LYS A 13 -6.56 29.67 22.54
CA LYS A 13 -6.54 30.59 23.67
C LYS A 13 -7.75 30.33 24.57
N SER A 14 -7.52 29.68 25.68
CA SER A 14 -8.45 29.52 26.79
C SER A 14 -7.80 30.11 28.05
N ASN A 15 -8.11 29.60 29.24
CA ASN A 15 -7.42 30.00 30.47
C ASN A 15 -5.91 29.67 30.43
N VAL A 16 -5.51 28.67 29.66
CA VAL A 16 -4.12 28.31 29.36
C VAL A 16 -3.98 28.29 27.85
N GLU A 17 -2.92 28.91 27.35
CA GLU A 17 -2.58 28.86 25.92
C GLU A 17 -2.06 27.48 25.54
N VAL A 18 -2.73 26.77 24.63
CA VAL A 18 -2.35 25.45 24.15
C VAL A 18 -1.94 25.55 22.70
N ARG A 19 -0.66 25.31 22.42
CA ARG A 19 -0.12 25.23 21.08
C ARG A 19 -0.29 23.80 20.56
N ALA A 20 -1.38 23.56 19.84
CA ALA A 20 -1.72 22.24 19.33
C ALA A 20 -0.90 21.83 18.10
N LEU A 21 -0.52 22.80 17.24
CA LEU A 21 0.47 22.62 16.17
C LEU A 21 1.49 23.77 16.22
N ASP A 22 2.76 23.45 15.95
CA ASP A 22 3.88 24.35 16.05
C ASP A 22 4.79 24.22 14.82
N ASP A 23 4.68 25.18 13.87
CA ASP A 23 5.50 25.29 12.68
C ASP A 23 5.52 24.05 11.79
N VAL A 24 4.33 23.47 11.53
CA VAL A 24 4.17 22.27 10.72
C VAL A 24 4.21 22.61 9.23
N SER A 25 5.15 22.01 8.50
CA SER A 25 5.22 22.04 7.04
C SER A 25 5.09 20.62 6.50
N LEU A 26 4.10 20.38 5.62
CA LEU A 26 3.73 19.07 5.11
C LEU A 26 3.20 19.20 3.68
N SER A 27 3.58 18.27 2.83
CA SER A 27 3.01 18.13 1.48
C SER A 27 2.44 16.73 1.34
N VAL A 28 1.23 16.61 0.80
CA VAL A 28 0.59 15.32 0.47
C VAL A 28 0.33 15.29 -1.04
N ALA A 29 0.80 14.25 -1.71
CA ALA A 29 0.66 14.09 -3.15
C ALA A 29 -0.77 13.71 -3.58
N PRO A 30 -1.19 13.93 -4.85
CA PRO A 30 -2.46 13.41 -5.37
C PRO A 30 -2.49 11.89 -5.30
N GLY A 31 -3.58 11.33 -4.79
CA GLY A 31 -3.74 9.89 -4.68
C GLY A 31 -2.89 9.24 -3.58
N GLU A 32 -2.16 10.02 -2.77
CA GLU A 32 -1.38 9.50 -1.64
C GLU A 32 -2.29 9.11 -0.48
N TRP A 33 -2.00 7.99 0.15
CA TRP A 33 -2.54 7.62 1.45
C TRP A 33 -1.51 7.94 2.54
N LEU A 34 -1.80 8.94 3.37
CA LEU A 34 -0.99 9.35 4.50
C LEU A 34 -1.60 8.86 5.82
N ALA A 35 -0.85 8.09 6.61
CA ALA A 35 -1.19 7.77 7.99
C ALA A 35 -0.55 8.78 8.95
N VAL A 36 -1.35 9.34 9.87
CA VAL A 36 -0.89 10.25 10.91
C VAL A 36 -0.98 9.56 12.25
N MET A 37 0.17 9.37 12.90
CA MET A 37 0.30 8.73 14.19
C MET A 37 0.84 9.68 15.26
N GLY A 38 0.87 9.23 16.51
CA GLY A 38 1.43 9.94 17.65
C GLY A 38 0.55 9.78 18.90
N PRO A 39 1.09 10.12 20.10
CA PRO A 39 0.36 9.98 21.35
C PRO A 39 -0.87 10.88 21.43
N SER A 40 -1.74 10.62 22.42
CA SER A 40 -2.88 11.50 22.69
C SER A 40 -2.40 12.92 22.98
N GLY A 41 -3.10 13.93 22.45
CA GLY A 41 -2.71 15.34 22.60
C GLY A 41 -1.55 15.79 21.72
N SER A 42 -1.04 14.99 20.79
CA SER A 42 0.06 15.39 19.90
C SER A 42 -0.33 16.37 18.80
N GLY A 43 -1.62 16.62 18.55
CA GLY A 43 -2.13 17.56 17.54
C GLY A 43 -2.76 16.90 16.31
N LYS A 44 -2.92 15.56 16.25
CA LYS A 44 -3.47 14.81 15.09
C LYS A 44 -4.83 15.31 14.64
N SER A 45 -5.82 15.33 15.54
CA SER A 45 -7.16 15.80 15.22
C SER A 45 -7.18 17.28 14.85
N THR A 46 -6.28 18.11 15.43
CA THR A 46 -6.11 19.50 15.02
C THR A 46 -5.59 19.60 13.59
N LEU A 47 -4.61 18.78 13.22
CA LEU A 47 -4.07 18.72 11.85
C LEU A 47 -5.17 18.33 10.85
N VAL A 48 -5.93 17.26 11.14
CA VAL A 48 -7.06 16.82 10.30
C VAL A 48 -8.15 17.88 10.20
N ASN A 49 -8.49 18.56 11.31
CA ASN A 49 -9.50 19.64 11.31
C ASN A 49 -9.07 20.83 10.45
N LEU A 50 -7.81 21.21 10.47
CA LEU A 50 -7.27 22.27 9.62
C LEU A 50 -7.31 21.88 8.14
N MET A 51 -6.83 20.68 7.78
CA MET A 51 -6.90 20.17 6.41
C MET A 51 -8.35 19.98 5.95
N GLY A 52 -9.24 19.68 6.88
CA GLY A 52 -10.66 19.48 6.65
C GLY A 52 -11.52 20.74 6.59
N CYS A 53 -10.91 21.94 6.64
CA CYS A 53 -11.66 23.20 6.67
C CYS A 53 -12.67 23.29 7.83
N LEU A 54 -12.43 22.57 8.94
CA LEU A 54 -13.23 22.67 10.17
C LEU A 54 -12.68 23.71 11.14
N ASP A 55 -11.40 24.05 10.98
CA ASP A 55 -10.70 25.06 11.77
C ASP A 55 -9.74 25.86 10.87
N GLN A 56 -9.19 26.96 11.37
CA GLN A 56 -8.25 27.81 10.66
C GLN A 56 -6.90 27.88 11.40
N PRO A 57 -5.77 27.98 10.68
CA PRO A 57 -4.48 28.14 11.32
C PRO A 57 -4.37 29.50 12.04
N THR A 58 -3.59 29.56 13.11
CA THR A 58 -3.23 30.82 13.77
C THR A 58 -2.17 31.56 12.96
N THR A 59 -1.20 30.83 12.39
CA THR A 59 -0.17 31.31 11.48
C THR A 59 0.14 30.27 10.41
N GLY A 60 0.76 30.70 9.32
CA GLY A 60 1.07 29.85 8.19
C GLY A 60 -0.05 29.79 7.15
N GLU A 61 0.14 28.99 6.12
CA GLU A 61 -0.79 28.86 5.00
C GLU A 61 -1.08 27.40 4.70
N ILE A 62 -2.34 27.10 4.34
CA ILE A 62 -2.80 25.78 3.90
C ILE A 62 -3.37 25.92 2.50
N TRP A 63 -2.82 25.13 1.59
CA TRP A 63 -3.22 25.08 0.19
C TRP A 63 -3.82 23.71 -0.11
N ILE A 64 -5.02 23.67 -0.71
CA ILE A 64 -5.69 22.43 -1.15
C ILE A 64 -6.12 22.64 -2.60
N HIS A 65 -5.72 21.73 -3.48
CA HIS A 65 -5.96 21.81 -4.94
C HIS A 65 -5.62 23.20 -5.54
N GLY A 66 -4.56 23.83 -5.05
CA GLY A 66 -4.13 25.14 -5.51
C GLY A 66 -4.88 26.34 -4.92
N ALA A 67 -5.89 26.09 -4.07
CA ALA A 67 -6.61 27.14 -3.37
C ALA A 67 -6.04 27.35 -1.95
N ASN A 68 -5.77 28.61 -1.57
CA ASN A 68 -5.34 28.95 -0.21
C ASN A 68 -6.54 29.04 0.72
N ILE A 69 -6.81 27.95 1.46
CA ILE A 69 -7.95 27.89 2.38
C ILE A 69 -7.78 28.74 3.64
N SER A 70 -6.55 29.12 4.00
CA SER A 70 -6.28 29.98 5.18
C SER A 70 -6.84 31.39 5.04
N LYS A 71 -7.14 31.83 3.80
CA LYS A 71 -7.67 33.16 3.47
C LYS A 71 -9.16 33.15 3.16
N MET A 72 -9.81 31.98 3.18
CA MET A 72 -11.22 31.84 2.87
C MET A 72 -12.10 32.27 4.05
N THR A 73 -13.24 32.84 3.73
CA THR A 73 -14.32 33.11 4.72
C THR A 73 -14.95 31.78 5.19
N PRO A 74 -15.64 31.77 6.33
CA PRO A 74 -16.33 30.55 6.79
C PRO A 74 -17.34 29.99 5.78
N ALA A 75 -18.02 30.83 5.01
CA ALA A 75 -18.94 30.40 3.98
C ALA A 75 -18.23 29.70 2.80
N GLU A 76 -17.11 30.25 2.37
CA GLU A 76 -16.25 29.65 1.32
C GLU A 76 -15.64 28.33 1.79
N LEU A 77 -15.16 28.23 3.06
CA LEU A 77 -14.66 27.01 3.64
C LEU A 77 -15.74 25.90 3.69
N ASN A 78 -16.96 26.25 4.09
CA ASN A 78 -18.07 25.30 4.13
C ASN A 78 -18.38 24.73 2.73
N ARG A 79 -18.41 25.61 1.72
CA ARG A 79 -18.63 25.20 0.33
C ARG A 79 -17.49 24.34 -0.18
N PHE A 80 -16.25 24.77 0.02
CA PHE A 80 -15.06 24.05 -0.41
C PHE A 80 -15.00 22.65 0.21
N ARG A 81 -15.28 22.54 1.52
CA ARG A 81 -15.35 21.26 2.21
C ARG A 81 -16.41 20.34 1.61
N ALA A 82 -17.62 20.83 1.40
CA ALA A 82 -18.72 20.04 0.84
C ALA A 82 -18.41 19.49 -0.57
N GLU A 83 -17.62 20.24 -1.36
CA GLU A 83 -17.25 19.85 -2.74
C GLU A 83 -16.02 18.93 -2.81
N LYS A 84 -15.04 19.05 -1.90
CA LYS A 84 -13.72 18.44 -2.08
C LYS A 84 -13.36 17.39 -1.05
N ILE A 85 -14.02 17.37 0.12
CA ILE A 85 -13.54 16.63 1.28
C ILE A 85 -14.66 15.74 1.83
N GLY A 86 -14.37 14.44 1.95
CA GLY A 86 -15.18 13.48 2.68
C GLY A 86 -14.60 13.23 4.08
N PHE A 87 -15.45 13.21 5.10
CA PHE A 87 -15.04 12.93 6.48
C PHE A 87 -15.58 11.59 6.96
N ILE A 88 -14.69 10.78 7.55
CA ILE A 88 -15.00 9.57 8.30
C ILE A 88 -14.46 9.77 9.71
N PHE A 89 -15.35 9.85 10.71
CA PHE A 89 -14.99 10.10 12.11
C PHE A 89 -15.03 8.81 12.93
N GLN A 90 -14.28 8.77 14.01
CA GLN A 90 -14.31 7.71 15.01
C GLN A 90 -15.67 7.66 15.71
N GLN A 91 -16.22 8.83 16.12
CA GLN A 91 -17.61 8.96 16.52
C GLN A 91 -18.43 9.23 15.27
N PHE A 92 -19.42 8.39 15.00
CA PHE A 92 -20.16 8.36 13.74
C PHE A 92 -20.78 9.70 13.33
N HIS A 93 -21.14 10.56 14.29
CA HIS A 93 -21.79 11.86 14.06
C HIS A 93 -22.99 11.75 13.11
N LEU A 94 -23.74 10.65 13.22
CA LEU A 94 -25.03 10.52 12.56
C LEU A 94 -26.09 11.31 13.32
N ILE A 95 -26.96 11.94 12.57
CA ILE A 95 -28.08 12.66 13.15
C ILE A 95 -29.10 11.62 13.68
N PRO A 96 -29.37 11.53 15.00
CA PRO A 96 -30.03 10.36 15.60
C PRO A 96 -31.52 10.23 15.25
N TYR A 97 -32.18 11.28 14.78
CA TYR A 97 -33.55 11.31 14.35
C TYR A 97 -33.76 11.27 12.84
N LEU A 98 -32.67 11.14 12.06
CA LEU A 98 -32.68 10.88 10.63
C LEU A 98 -32.34 9.41 10.37
N THR A 99 -33.00 8.81 9.39
CA THR A 99 -32.66 7.46 8.90
C THR A 99 -31.27 7.41 8.28
N ALA A 100 -30.76 6.21 8.01
CA ALA A 100 -29.50 6.03 7.29
C ALA A 100 -29.51 6.77 5.93
N LEU A 101 -30.58 6.62 5.19
CA LEU A 101 -30.79 7.31 3.91
C LEU A 101 -30.79 8.84 4.06
N GLU A 102 -31.53 9.36 5.01
CA GLU A 102 -31.63 10.80 5.24
C GLU A 102 -30.31 11.42 5.74
N ASN A 103 -29.51 10.68 6.50
CA ASN A 103 -28.15 11.10 6.87
C ASN A 103 -27.23 11.29 5.66
N ILE A 104 -27.37 10.45 4.62
CA ILE A 104 -26.63 10.59 3.36
C ILE A 104 -27.19 11.74 2.53
N MET A 105 -28.50 11.83 2.38
CA MET A 105 -29.16 12.91 1.64
C MET A 105 -28.87 14.29 2.24
N LEU A 106 -28.62 14.39 3.54
CA LEU A 106 -28.20 15.61 4.17
C LEU A 106 -26.84 16.13 3.66
N ALA A 107 -25.90 15.23 3.38
CA ALA A 107 -24.62 15.61 2.78
C ALA A 107 -24.80 16.15 1.36
N GLN A 108 -25.67 15.54 0.55
CA GLN A 108 -26.03 16.06 -0.78
C GLN A 108 -26.65 17.47 -0.68
N TYR A 109 -27.56 17.69 0.27
CA TYR A 109 -28.24 18.98 0.46
C TYR A 109 -27.24 20.16 0.64
N PHE A 110 -26.13 19.92 1.32
CA PHE A 110 -25.10 20.96 1.52
C PHE A 110 -24.17 21.14 0.28
N HIS A 111 -24.20 20.21 -0.65
CA HIS A 111 -23.39 20.26 -1.85
C HIS A 111 -24.19 20.69 -3.10
N SER A 112 -25.38 20.07 -3.32
CA SER A 112 -26.17 20.23 -4.53
C SER A 112 -27.66 19.92 -4.28
N MET A 113 -28.35 19.39 -5.25
CA MET A 113 -29.70 18.86 -5.08
C MET A 113 -29.65 17.44 -4.53
N THR A 114 -30.58 17.12 -3.62
CA THR A 114 -30.72 15.78 -3.05
C THR A 114 -31.27 14.81 -4.09
N ASP A 115 -30.61 13.66 -4.28
CA ASP A 115 -31.08 12.55 -5.09
C ASP A 115 -31.20 11.28 -4.24
N LYS A 116 -32.42 10.83 -4.03
CA LYS A 116 -32.71 9.61 -3.28
C LYS A 116 -32.12 8.36 -3.95
N THR A 117 -32.06 8.33 -5.28
CA THR A 117 -31.58 7.19 -6.03
C THR A 117 -30.07 7.02 -5.83
N GLU A 118 -29.31 8.12 -5.92
CA GLU A 118 -27.88 8.12 -5.60
C GLU A 118 -27.60 7.75 -4.16
N ALA A 119 -28.38 8.29 -3.22
CA ALA A 119 -28.22 7.98 -1.79
C ALA A 119 -28.51 6.49 -1.49
N LEU A 120 -29.49 5.88 -2.14
CA LEU A 120 -29.75 4.43 -2.06
C LEU A 120 -28.63 3.61 -2.71
N ALA A 121 -28.06 4.05 -3.82
CA ALA A 121 -26.91 3.41 -4.45
C ALA A 121 -25.66 3.49 -3.56
N ALA A 122 -25.45 4.61 -2.86
CA ALA A 122 -24.37 4.74 -1.89
C ALA A 122 -24.52 3.77 -0.71
N LEU A 123 -25.76 3.56 -0.20
CA LEU A 123 -26.04 2.54 0.81
C LEU A 123 -25.82 1.12 0.28
N ASP A 124 -26.20 0.86 -0.94
CA ASP A 124 -25.97 -0.43 -1.59
C ASP A 124 -24.47 -0.76 -1.71
N HIS A 125 -23.67 0.23 -2.05
CA HIS A 125 -22.19 0.12 -2.16
C HIS A 125 -21.50 -0.30 -0.85
N VAL A 126 -22.11 0.02 0.29
CA VAL A 126 -21.64 -0.39 1.62
C VAL A 126 -22.45 -1.56 2.22
N GLY A 127 -23.32 -2.20 1.43
CA GLY A 127 -24.13 -3.36 1.83
C GLY A 127 -25.23 -3.04 2.84
N LEU A 128 -25.83 -1.84 2.77
CA LEU A 128 -26.84 -1.38 3.72
C LEU A 128 -28.15 -0.90 3.05
N ARG A 129 -28.42 -1.33 1.81
CA ARG A 129 -29.66 -0.95 1.12
C ARG A 129 -30.92 -1.30 1.91
N ASP A 130 -30.94 -2.48 2.54
CA ASP A 130 -32.06 -2.97 3.34
C ASP A 130 -32.17 -2.26 4.70
N ARG A 131 -31.20 -1.42 5.06
CA ARG A 131 -31.15 -0.61 6.27
C ARG A 131 -31.46 0.86 6.02
N ALA A 132 -31.83 1.25 4.79
CA ALA A 132 -32.05 2.65 4.39
C ALA A 132 -32.98 3.43 5.33
N ASP A 133 -34.07 2.81 5.79
CA ASP A 133 -35.09 3.43 6.63
C ASP A 133 -34.83 3.24 8.15
N HIS A 134 -33.68 2.66 8.55
CA HIS A 134 -33.34 2.49 9.95
C HIS A 134 -32.70 3.76 10.53
N LEU A 135 -33.08 4.05 11.78
CA LEU A 135 -32.41 5.09 12.57
C LEU A 135 -31.06 4.62 13.08
N PRO A 136 -30.10 5.52 13.38
CA PRO A 136 -28.80 5.15 13.94
C PRO A 136 -28.87 4.22 15.16
N SER A 137 -29.85 4.42 16.03
CA SER A 137 -30.07 3.57 17.21
C SER A 137 -30.49 2.13 16.90
N GLN A 138 -30.90 1.85 15.68
CA GLN A 138 -31.27 0.51 15.17
C GLN A 138 -30.17 -0.18 14.40
N LEU A 139 -29.02 0.47 14.25
CA LEU A 139 -27.86 0.00 13.52
C LEU A 139 -26.74 -0.39 14.50
N SER A 140 -26.03 -1.48 14.19
CA SER A 140 -24.79 -1.84 14.89
C SER A 140 -23.70 -0.76 14.65
N GLY A 141 -22.65 -0.75 15.48
CA GLY A 141 -21.53 0.18 15.31
C GLY A 141 -20.89 0.10 13.93
N GLY A 142 -20.66 -1.13 13.42
CA GLY A 142 -20.13 -1.33 12.07
C GLY A 142 -21.09 -0.87 10.97
N GLU A 143 -22.41 -1.04 11.12
CA GLU A 143 -23.40 -0.49 10.18
C GLU A 143 -23.42 1.03 10.22
N GLN A 144 -23.36 1.66 11.41
CA GLN A 144 -23.26 3.12 11.52
C GLN A 144 -22.00 3.66 10.84
N GLN A 145 -20.85 3.00 11.01
CA GLN A 145 -19.62 3.40 10.34
C GLN A 145 -19.73 3.29 8.83
N ARG A 146 -20.35 2.23 8.31
CA ARG A 146 -20.60 2.11 6.86
C ARG A 146 -21.55 3.19 6.33
N VAL A 147 -22.56 3.63 7.10
CA VAL A 147 -23.37 4.81 6.73
C VAL A 147 -22.51 6.08 6.68
N CYS A 148 -21.56 6.27 7.63
CA CYS A 148 -20.61 7.39 7.59
C CYS A 148 -19.72 7.37 6.37
N ILE A 149 -19.26 6.19 5.95
CA ILE A 149 -18.47 6.02 4.70
C ILE A 149 -19.32 6.41 3.50
N ALA A 150 -20.56 5.89 3.38
CA ALA A 150 -21.45 6.24 2.29
C ALA A 150 -21.75 7.76 2.26
N ARG A 151 -21.98 8.37 3.44
CA ARG A 151 -22.16 9.83 3.58
C ARG A 151 -20.91 10.62 3.14
N ALA A 152 -19.70 10.12 3.46
CA ALA A 152 -18.47 10.79 3.07
C ALA A 152 -18.24 10.77 1.56
N LEU A 153 -18.73 9.73 0.87
CA LEU A 153 -18.50 9.49 -0.55
C LEU A 153 -19.55 10.06 -1.49
N ILE A 154 -20.75 10.40 -0.98
CA ILE A 154 -21.91 10.74 -1.81
C ILE A 154 -21.66 11.91 -2.79
N ASN A 155 -20.79 12.83 -2.42
CA ASN A 155 -20.45 14.00 -3.23
C ASN A 155 -19.17 13.83 -4.07
N ASP A 156 -18.70 12.59 -4.23
CA ASP A 156 -17.48 12.22 -4.97
C ASP A 156 -16.23 13.06 -4.61
N PRO A 157 -15.87 13.13 -3.31
CA PRO A 157 -14.75 13.95 -2.87
C PRO A 157 -13.41 13.38 -3.35
N HIS A 158 -12.45 14.27 -3.64
CA HIS A 158 -11.09 13.88 -4.04
C HIS A 158 -10.19 13.57 -2.83
N ILE A 159 -10.58 14.06 -1.65
CA ILE A 159 -9.82 13.91 -0.40
C ILE A 159 -10.72 13.24 0.63
N ILE A 160 -10.23 12.19 1.27
CA ILE A 160 -10.86 11.52 2.40
C ILE A 160 -10.02 11.79 3.65
N LEU A 161 -10.65 12.34 4.67
CA LEU A 161 -10.08 12.52 6.00
C LEU A 161 -10.74 11.52 6.96
N ALA A 162 -9.96 10.59 7.48
CA ALA A 162 -10.44 9.54 8.38
C ALA A 162 -9.76 9.70 9.75
N ASP A 163 -10.51 10.05 10.77
CA ASP A 163 -10.01 10.18 12.14
C ASP A 163 -10.41 8.93 12.93
N GLU A 164 -9.46 8.03 13.16
CA GLU A 164 -9.61 6.72 13.82
C GLU A 164 -10.82 5.91 13.29
N PRO A 165 -10.89 5.62 11.98
CA PRO A 165 -12.09 5.09 11.34
C PRO A 165 -12.49 3.69 11.83
N THR A 166 -11.60 2.97 12.50
CA THR A 166 -11.79 1.58 12.99
C THR A 166 -11.78 1.46 14.51
N GLY A 167 -11.48 2.53 15.23
CA GLY A 167 -11.20 2.51 16.68
C GLY A 167 -12.33 2.00 17.60
N ASN A 168 -13.57 1.87 17.11
CA ASN A 168 -14.72 1.39 17.86
C ASN A 168 -15.37 0.14 17.23
N LEU A 169 -14.65 -0.58 16.36
CA LEU A 169 -15.19 -1.69 15.59
C LEU A 169 -14.61 -3.03 16.07
N ASP A 170 -15.34 -4.09 15.87
CA ASP A 170 -14.82 -5.45 15.94
C ASP A 170 -13.98 -5.77 14.70
N ALA A 171 -13.17 -6.82 14.75
CA ALA A 171 -12.22 -7.19 13.69
C ALA A 171 -12.90 -7.40 12.32
N VAL A 172 -14.13 -7.92 12.27
CA VAL A 172 -14.86 -8.15 11.02
C VAL A 172 -15.27 -6.82 10.38
N ASN A 173 -15.83 -5.91 11.16
CA ASN A 173 -16.24 -4.59 10.68
C ASN A 173 -15.02 -3.70 10.36
N GLU A 174 -13.94 -3.82 11.12
CA GLU A 174 -12.66 -3.16 10.84
C GLU A 174 -12.16 -3.53 9.44
N GLU A 175 -12.06 -4.81 9.11
CA GLU A 175 -11.59 -5.27 7.78
C GLU A 175 -12.50 -4.75 6.66
N ILE A 176 -13.82 -4.71 6.87
CA ILE A 176 -14.75 -4.14 5.88
C ILE A 176 -14.45 -2.65 5.63
N VAL A 177 -14.20 -1.87 6.69
CA VAL A 177 -13.88 -0.43 6.59
C VAL A 177 -12.54 -0.23 5.90
N LEU A 178 -11.50 -0.97 6.30
CA LEU A 178 -10.17 -0.87 5.70
C LEU A 178 -10.17 -1.27 4.22
N ARG A 179 -10.93 -2.30 3.85
CA ARG A 179 -11.13 -2.68 2.45
C ARG A 179 -11.77 -1.53 1.65
N LYS A 180 -12.77 -0.84 2.21
CA LYS A 180 -13.38 0.32 1.54
C LYS A 180 -12.39 1.48 1.36
N LEU A 181 -11.54 1.75 2.34
CA LEU A 181 -10.46 2.74 2.21
C LEU A 181 -9.46 2.34 1.11
N ARG A 182 -9.07 1.06 1.03
CA ARG A 182 -8.21 0.54 -0.06
C ARG A 182 -8.86 0.72 -1.45
N GLU A 183 -10.16 0.40 -1.57
CA GLU A 183 -10.90 0.61 -2.82
C GLU A 183 -10.89 2.09 -3.26
N MET A 184 -11.07 3.02 -2.32
CA MET A 184 -11.01 4.47 -2.57
C MET A 184 -9.61 4.92 -3.01
N HIS A 185 -8.57 4.42 -2.34
CA HIS A 185 -7.16 4.70 -2.69
C HIS A 185 -6.83 4.17 -4.09
N ALA A 186 -7.23 2.96 -4.42
CA ALA A 186 -7.06 2.37 -5.75
C ALA A 186 -7.78 3.16 -6.87
N GLN A 187 -8.85 3.90 -6.52
CA GLN A 187 -9.53 4.84 -7.41
C GLN A 187 -8.80 6.20 -7.57
N GLY A 188 -7.64 6.37 -6.93
CA GLY A 188 -6.82 7.59 -6.99
C GLY A 188 -7.23 8.69 -6.03
N ARG A 189 -8.05 8.42 -5.01
CA ARG A 189 -8.41 9.40 -3.96
C ARG A 189 -7.26 9.58 -2.99
N THR A 190 -7.02 10.81 -2.58
CA THR A 190 -6.06 11.13 -1.52
C THR A 190 -6.70 10.81 -0.16
N ILE A 191 -6.01 10.03 0.67
CA ILE A 191 -6.51 9.64 2.01
C ILE A 191 -5.55 10.14 3.08
N ILE A 192 -6.07 10.85 4.08
CA ILE A 192 -5.35 11.17 5.30
C ILE A 192 -6.06 10.46 6.45
N MET A 193 -5.39 9.50 7.07
CA MET A 193 -5.93 8.68 8.12
C MET A 193 -5.18 8.89 9.43
N VAL A 194 -5.88 9.26 10.48
CA VAL A 194 -5.34 9.19 11.84
C VAL A 194 -5.61 7.80 12.40
N THR A 195 -4.57 7.18 12.91
CA THR A 195 -4.68 5.92 13.65
C THR A 195 -3.61 5.82 14.72
N HIS A 196 -3.90 5.06 15.77
CA HIS A 196 -2.90 4.68 16.77
C HIS A 196 -2.42 3.23 16.57
N ASP A 197 -3.05 2.49 15.64
CA ASP A 197 -2.67 1.12 15.31
C ASP A 197 -1.56 1.13 14.23
N PRO A 198 -0.35 0.59 14.56
CA PRO A 198 0.75 0.53 13.59
C PRO A 198 0.47 -0.42 12.41
N VAL A 199 -0.37 -1.45 12.60
CA VAL A 199 -0.75 -2.37 11.50
C VAL A 199 -1.65 -1.65 10.51
N VAL A 200 -2.64 -0.91 10.99
CA VAL A 200 -3.53 -0.09 10.15
C VAL A 200 -2.75 1.03 9.45
N ALA A 201 -1.77 1.65 10.14
CA ALA A 201 -0.92 2.68 9.54
C ALA A 201 -0.10 2.18 8.35
N ARG A 202 0.31 0.92 8.34
CA ARG A 202 1.07 0.30 7.22
C ARG A 202 0.26 0.12 5.93
N LEU A 203 -1.06 0.30 5.97
CA LEU A 203 -1.90 0.37 4.75
C LEU A 203 -1.63 1.62 3.91
N ALA A 204 -1.07 2.66 4.53
CA ALA A 204 -0.76 3.93 3.89
C ALA A 204 0.55 3.85 3.09
N ASP A 205 0.75 4.79 2.15
CA ASP A 205 2.01 4.92 1.41
C ASP A 205 3.10 5.57 2.27
N ARG A 206 2.68 6.40 3.23
CA ARG A 206 3.58 7.13 4.13
C ARG A 206 2.98 7.28 5.52
N ARG A 207 3.82 7.15 6.54
CA ARG A 207 3.51 7.45 7.94
C ARG A 207 4.14 8.79 8.36
N LEU A 208 3.33 9.59 9.04
CA LEU A 208 3.74 10.81 9.72
C LEU A 208 3.56 10.64 11.22
N GLU A 209 4.58 10.91 11.99
CA GLU A 209 4.50 10.87 13.45
C GLU A 209 4.51 12.28 14.04
N LEU A 210 3.47 12.60 14.82
CA LEU A 210 3.32 13.89 15.49
C LEU A 210 3.64 13.77 16.99
N HIS A 211 4.51 14.65 17.51
CA HIS A 211 4.78 14.81 18.91
C HIS A 211 4.75 16.28 19.33
N HIS A 212 3.96 16.60 20.34
CA HIS A 212 3.85 17.98 20.88
C HIS A 212 3.61 19.04 19.79
N GLY A 213 2.74 18.74 18.83
CA GLY A 213 2.39 19.63 17.73
C GLY A 213 3.42 19.77 16.61
N LYS A 214 4.49 18.96 16.61
CA LYS A 214 5.53 18.96 15.58
C LYS A 214 5.63 17.61 14.88
N ILE A 215 6.11 17.63 13.66
CA ILE A 215 6.48 16.40 12.94
C ILE A 215 7.77 15.88 13.54
N ALA A 216 7.68 14.70 14.18
CA ALA A 216 8.83 14.02 14.80
C ALA A 216 9.53 13.08 13.82
N ALA A 217 8.75 12.36 12.99
CA ALA A 217 9.28 11.42 12.00
C ALA A 217 8.35 11.34 10.78
N GLN A 218 8.94 10.96 9.65
CA GLN A 218 8.21 10.55 8.44
C GLN A 218 8.86 9.29 7.90
N GLU A 219 8.05 8.31 7.54
CA GLU A 219 8.48 7.03 7.00
C GLU A 219 7.66 6.73 5.74
N ILE A 220 8.34 6.40 4.65
CA ILE A 220 7.72 6.02 3.39
C ILE A 220 7.73 4.49 3.35
N PHE A 221 6.55 3.88 3.32
CA PHE A 221 6.43 2.42 3.33
C PHE A 221 6.67 1.78 1.97
N ALA A 222 6.55 2.53 0.89
CA ALA A 222 6.69 2.00 -0.47
C ALA A 222 8.02 1.27 -0.71
N LEU A 223 9.12 1.67 -0.04
CA LEU A 223 10.42 0.99 -0.18
C LEU A 223 10.47 -0.34 0.59
N ALA A 224 9.94 -0.36 1.83
CA ALA A 224 9.90 -1.59 2.63
C ALA A 224 8.93 -2.63 2.04
N ASP A 225 7.85 -2.18 1.40
CA ASP A 225 6.92 -3.07 0.70
C ASP A 225 7.56 -3.64 -0.58
N GLU A 226 8.39 -2.87 -1.28
CA GLU A 226 9.08 -3.35 -2.48
C GLU A 226 10.08 -4.45 -2.16
N GLU A 227 10.80 -4.36 -1.04
CA GLU A 227 11.69 -5.43 -0.57
C GLU A 227 10.90 -6.71 -0.27
N GLN A 228 9.80 -6.61 0.48
CA GLN A 228 8.93 -7.76 0.75
C GLN A 228 8.30 -8.34 -0.53
N PHE A 229 7.94 -7.50 -1.50
CA PHE A 229 7.42 -7.99 -2.78
C PHE A 229 8.48 -8.72 -3.58
N ASP A 230 9.73 -8.27 -3.55
CA ASP A 230 10.85 -8.94 -4.20
C ASP A 230 11.10 -10.30 -3.53
N GLU A 231 11.09 -10.40 -2.21
CA GLU A 231 11.21 -11.68 -1.48
C GLU A 231 10.05 -12.65 -1.80
N VAL A 232 8.80 -12.17 -1.86
CA VAL A 232 7.65 -12.99 -2.28
C VAL A 232 7.81 -13.47 -3.72
N LEU A 233 8.25 -12.61 -4.63
CA LEU A 233 8.49 -12.98 -6.03
C LEU A 233 9.64 -13.98 -6.18
N GLU A 234 10.66 -13.87 -5.36
CA GLU A 234 11.76 -14.82 -5.30
C GLU A 234 11.28 -16.21 -4.85
N GLU A 235 10.53 -16.28 -3.75
CA GLU A 235 9.96 -17.54 -3.25
C GLU A 235 9.04 -18.20 -4.29
N LEU A 236 8.16 -17.41 -4.92
CA LEU A 236 7.30 -17.89 -6.00
C LEU A 236 8.10 -18.42 -7.20
N TRP A 237 9.24 -17.79 -7.52
CA TRP A 237 10.12 -18.25 -8.58
C TRP A 237 10.77 -19.59 -8.23
N VAL A 238 11.28 -19.74 -7.01
CA VAL A 238 11.90 -20.98 -6.51
C VAL A 238 10.89 -22.13 -6.51
N LEU A 239 9.64 -21.90 -6.04
CA LEU A 239 8.57 -22.89 -6.11
C LEU A 239 8.28 -23.31 -7.56
N ALA A 240 8.23 -22.36 -8.49
CA ALA A 240 7.99 -22.64 -9.91
C ALA A 240 9.14 -23.43 -10.55
N GLU A 241 10.42 -23.13 -10.21
CA GLU A 241 11.58 -23.90 -10.66
C GLU A 241 11.54 -25.35 -10.17
N ASN A 242 11.07 -25.56 -8.95
CA ASN A 242 10.92 -26.90 -8.35
C ASN A 242 9.70 -27.67 -8.87
N GLY A 243 8.81 -27.00 -9.63
CA GLY A 243 7.54 -27.57 -10.09
C GLY A 243 6.52 -27.75 -8.95
N GLU A 244 6.67 -26.97 -7.89
CA GLU A 244 5.78 -26.96 -6.73
C GLU A 244 4.69 -25.92 -6.89
N PRO A 245 3.46 -26.21 -6.39
CA PRO A 245 2.36 -25.26 -6.46
C PRO A 245 2.58 -24.11 -5.47
N ALA A 246 2.37 -22.88 -5.91
CA ALA A 246 2.43 -21.69 -5.08
C ALA A 246 1.08 -21.49 -4.35
N GLU A 247 0.80 -22.34 -3.36
CA GLU A 247 -0.38 -22.23 -2.49
C GLU A 247 -0.17 -21.12 -1.46
N LEU A 248 -1.22 -20.35 -1.16
CA LEU A 248 -1.16 -19.22 -0.21
C LEU A 248 -0.61 -19.63 1.17
N GLY A 249 -0.87 -20.83 1.64
CA GLY A 249 -0.38 -21.34 2.93
C GLY A 249 1.07 -21.84 2.91
N ARG A 250 1.76 -21.83 1.76
CA ARG A 250 3.15 -22.29 1.62
C ARG A 250 4.14 -21.16 1.47
N VAL A 251 3.68 -19.99 1.02
CA VAL A 251 4.53 -18.81 0.86
C VAL A 251 4.57 -18.08 2.19
N GLU A 252 5.66 -18.24 2.92
CA GLU A 252 5.93 -17.56 4.19
C GLU A 252 7.15 -16.66 4.02
N VAL A 253 6.92 -15.36 3.87
CA VAL A 253 7.94 -14.34 3.83
C VAL A 253 7.77 -13.44 5.04
N GLU A 254 8.83 -13.28 5.83
CA GLU A 254 8.87 -12.30 6.91
C GLU A 254 8.99 -10.91 6.32
N GLY A 255 8.05 -10.03 6.63
CA GLY A 255 8.06 -8.67 6.07
C GLY A 255 7.23 -7.69 6.87
N ALA A 256 7.26 -6.46 6.39
CA ALA A 256 6.58 -5.33 7.01
C ALA A 256 5.05 -5.45 6.98
N LEU A 257 4.50 -6.14 5.96
CA LEU A 257 3.07 -6.35 5.77
C LEU A 257 2.66 -7.77 6.14
N PRO A 258 1.46 -7.98 6.70
CA PRO A 258 0.84 -9.29 6.70
C PRO A 258 0.76 -9.85 5.28
N MET A 259 1.05 -11.15 5.07
CA MET A 259 1.16 -11.78 3.74
C MET A 259 -0.06 -11.51 2.85
N GLN A 260 -1.29 -11.64 3.38
CA GLN A 260 -2.51 -11.36 2.61
C GLN A 260 -2.53 -9.93 2.07
N LEU A 261 -2.10 -8.96 2.87
CA LEU A 261 -2.04 -7.55 2.46
C LEU A 261 -0.94 -7.30 1.42
N ALA A 262 0.23 -7.94 1.57
CA ALA A 262 1.28 -7.87 0.57
C ALA A 262 0.78 -8.39 -0.79
N LEU A 263 0.09 -9.53 -0.81
CA LEU A 263 -0.49 -10.12 -2.02
C LEU A 263 -1.58 -9.24 -2.64
N ASP A 264 -2.46 -8.63 -1.83
CA ASP A 264 -3.48 -7.70 -2.31
C ASP A 264 -2.85 -6.48 -2.99
N ARG A 265 -1.76 -5.94 -2.42
CA ARG A 265 -0.98 -4.85 -3.03
C ARG A 265 -0.27 -5.31 -4.30
N MET A 266 0.40 -6.45 -4.27
CA MET A 266 1.06 -7.02 -5.46
C MET A 266 0.07 -7.26 -6.59
N LYS A 267 -1.16 -7.72 -6.27
CA LYS A 267 -2.25 -7.85 -7.24
C LYS A 267 -2.70 -6.50 -7.80
N SER A 268 -2.87 -5.48 -6.95
CA SER A 268 -3.22 -4.12 -7.41
C SER A 268 -2.15 -3.51 -8.31
N LEU A 269 -0.87 -3.82 -8.06
CA LEU A 269 0.26 -3.42 -8.90
C LEU A 269 0.42 -4.28 -10.16
N GLY A 270 -0.40 -5.30 -10.31
CA GLY A 270 -0.36 -6.24 -11.44
C GLY A 270 0.90 -7.10 -11.45
N LEU A 271 1.41 -7.50 -10.28
CA LEU A 271 2.56 -8.41 -10.15
C LEU A 271 2.11 -9.87 -10.04
N VAL A 272 1.03 -10.13 -9.32
CA VAL A 272 0.46 -11.47 -9.14
C VAL A 272 -1.05 -11.47 -9.36
N ASP A 273 -1.61 -12.64 -9.63
CA ASP A 273 -3.05 -12.94 -9.60
C ASP A 273 -3.32 -14.10 -8.64
N LEU A 274 -4.53 -14.11 -8.06
CA LEU A 274 -5.00 -15.18 -7.18
C LEU A 274 -6.13 -15.93 -7.88
N THR A 275 -6.04 -17.27 -7.94
CA THR A 275 -7.08 -18.13 -8.54
C THR A 275 -7.66 -19.09 -7.50
N GLU A 276 -8.97 -19.36 -7.59
CA GLU A 276 -9.70 -20.22 -6.66
C GLU A 276 -9.55 -21.72 -6.97
N HIS A 277 -8.89 -22.11 -8.07
CA HIS A 277 -8.73 -23.52 -8.48
C HIS A 277 -7.29 -23.81 -8.90
N ALA A 278 -6.80 -24.96 -8.47
CA ALA A 278 -5.56 -25.52 -9.00
C ALA A 278 -5.68 -25.70 -10.52
N LEU A 279 -4.82 -25.02 -11.27
CA LEU A 279 -4.68 -25.29 -12.70
C LEU A 279 -4.25 -26.74 -12.87
N GLU A 280 -4.91 -27.50 -13.75
CA GLU A 280 -4.52 -28.88 -14.05
C GLU A 280 -3.03 -28.95 -14.41
N PRO A 281 -2.27 -29.95 -13.94
CA PRO A 281 -0.81 -30.01 -14.04
C PRO A 281 -0.25 -30.14 -15.46
N HIS A 282 -1.08 -30.02 -16.48
CA HIS A 282 -0.71 -30.28 -17.88
C HIS A 282 -0.17 -29.09 -18.68
N THR A 283 -0.26 -27.86 -18.18
CA THR A 283 0.16 -26.66 -18.94
C THR A 283 1.57 -26.16 -18.64
N HIS A 284 2.30 -26.71 -17.66
CA HIS A 284 3.64 -26.26 -17.28
C HIS A 284 4.79 -27.22 -17.60
N LYS A 285 4.59 -28.16 -18.52
CA LYS A 285 5.64 -29.13 -18.91
C LYS A 285 6.69 -28.62 -19.90
N GLN A 286 6.81 -27.33 -20.06
CA GLN A 286 7.98 -26.77 -20.79
C GLN A 286 8.64 -25.73 -19.89
N VAL A 287 9.85 -26.07 -19.49
CA VAL A 287 10.92 -25.27 -18.88
C VAL A 287 11.17 -25.57 -17.40
N LEU A 288 12.30 -26.23 -17.26
CA LEU A 288 13.32 -26.25 -16.22
C LEU A 288 13.30 -27.37 -15.18
N ASN A 289 14.37 -28.16 -15.30
CA ASN A 289 14.82 -29.17 -14.36
C ASN A 289 15.73 -28.55 -13.28
N ARG A 290 15.44 -28.94 -12.03
CA ARG A 290 16.32 -29.18 -10.88
C ARG A 290 16.98 -28.00 -10.20
N CYS A 291 16.59 -27.76 -8.94
CA CYS A 291 17.49 -27.54 -7.81
C CYS A 291 16.83 -27.92 -6.47
N HIS A 292 17.63 -28.40 -5.54
CA HIS A 292 17.20 -28.90 -4.23
C HIS A 292 17.25 -27.81 -3.17
N VAL A 293 16.15 -27.59 -2.48
CA VAL A 293 16.12 -26.96 -1.15
C VAL A 293 15.27 -27.84 -0.23
N SER A 294 15.73 -28.06 1.00
CA SER A 294 15.09 -28.94 1.97
C SER A 294 13.91 -28.27 2.65
N PHE A 295 12.74 -28.87 2.59
CA PHE A 295 11.48 -28.42 3.21
C PHE A 295 11.25 -29.01 4.60
N ARG A 296 10.59 -28.23 5.47
CA ARG A 296 9.90 -28.74 6.67
C ARG A 296 8.48 -29.15 6.28
N PRO A 297 7.95 -30.27 6.82
CA PRO A 297 6.60 -30.70 6.51
C PRO A 297 5.56 -29.80 7.18
N ALA A 298 4.49 -29.50 6.43
CA ALA A 298 3.34 -28.73 6.88
C ALA A 298 2.61 -29.42 8.06
N THR A 299 2.31 -28.63 9.10
CA THR A 299 1.39 -29.01 10.17
C THR A 299 0.00 -28.50 9.85
N GLU A 300 -0.95 -29.43 9.85
CA GLU A 300 -2.42 -29.34 9.93
C GLU A 300 -3.17 -28.09 9.42
N HIS A 301 -3.97 -28.35 8.40
CA HIS A 301 -4.90 -27.45 7.73
C HIS A 301 -5.94 -26.79 8.65
N THR A 302 -5.99 -25.47 8.64
CA THR A 302 -7.19 -24.70 9.01
C THR A 302 -7.77 -24.10 7.73
N GLY A 303 -9.02 -24.49 7.42
CA GLY A 303 -9.71 -24.26 6.16
C GLY A 303 -9.90 -22.79 5.79
N HIS A 304 -9.02 -22.32 4.92
CA HIS A 304 -9.26 -21.20 4.02
C HIS A 304 -8.98 -21.75 2.61
N GLY A 305 -9.88 -21.50 1.66
CA GLY A 305 -9.87 -22.10 0.34
C GLY A 305 -8.50 -22.01 -0.35
N ASP A 306 -8.13 -23.06 -1.09
CA ASP A 306 -6.86 -23.23 -1.80
C ASP A 306 -6.74 -22.18 -2.92
N HIS A 307 -6.26 -20.99 -2.55
CA HIS A 307 -5.90 -19.96 -3.53
C HIS A 307 -4.47 -20.20 -4.01
N MET A 308 -4.33 -20.27 -5.33
CA MET A 308 -3.03 -20.32 -6.00
C MET A 308 -2.57 -18.91 -6.37
N ILE A 309 -1.31 -18.61 -6.12
CA ILE A 309 -0.67 -17.36 -6.52
C ILE A 309 -0.01 -17.59 -7.89
N ILE A 310 -0.33 -16.76 -8.86
CA ILE A 310 0.17 -16.87 -10.23
C ILE A 310 0.88 -15.58 -10.62
N PHE A 311 2.04 -15.69 -11.28
CA PHE A 311 2.70 -14.55 -11.88
C PHE A 311 1.87 -13.93 -13.00
N THR A 312 1.77 -12.61 -13.00
CA THR A 312 1.49 -11.86 -14.24
C THR A 312 2.77 -11.79 -15.09
N GLU A 313 2.66 -11.31 -16.34
CA GLU A 313 3.86 -11.06 -17.17
C GLU A 313 4.81 -10.03 -16.53
N LYS A 314 4.24 -8.98 -15.90
CA LYS A 314 4.99 -7.95 -15.17
C LYS A 314 5.67 -8.51 -13.93
N GLY A 315 4.96 -9.31 -13.13
CA GLY A 315 5.52 -9.95 -11.95
C GLY A 315 6.63 -10.94 -12.29
N ARG A 316 6.45 -11.71 -13.36
CA ARG A 316 7.48 -12.66 -13.84
C ARG A 316 8.77 -11.95 -14.24
N LYS A 317 8.69 -10.84 -14.97
CA LYS A 317 9.87 -10.05 -15.34
C LYS A 317 10.60 -9.49 -14.12
N ARG A 318 9.83 -9.01 -13.13
CA ARG A 318 10.41 -8.51 -11.88
C ARG A 318 11.05 -9.65 -11.07
N ALA A 319 10.41 -10.81 -10.95
CA ALA A 319 10.96 -11.99 -10.30
C ALA A 319 12.27 -12.46 -10.97
N GLU A 320 12.32 -12.47 -12.31
CA GLU A 320 13.51 -12.81 -13.08
C GLU A 320 14.68 -11.87 -12.77
N ASP A 321 14.42 -10.57 -12.61
CA ASP A 321 15.43 -9.57 -12.24
C ASP A 321 15.90 -9.74 -10.79
N VAL A 322 15.00 -9.98 -9.85
CA VAL A 322 15.33 -10.26 -8.44
C VAL A 322 16.23 -11.49 -8.33
N ILE A 323 15.79 -12.61 -8.86
CA ILE A 323 16.56 -13.87 -8.84
C ILE A 323 17.94 -13.71 -9.51
N ARG A 324 18.01 -12.93 -10.57
CA ARG A 324 19.29 -12.63 -11.23
C ARG A 324 20.23 -11.88 -10.29
N ARG A 325 19.74 -10.83 -9.62
CA ARG A 325 20.53 -10.04 -8.66
C ARG A 325 21.00 -10.90 -7.49
N HIS A 326 20.11 -11.67 -6.89
CA HIS A 326 20.41 -12.59 -5.79
C HIS A 326 21.52 -13.58 -6.16
N ARG A 327 21.35 -14.34 -7.24
CA ARG A 327 22.30 -15.38 -7.67
C ARG A 327 23.64 -14.84 -8.14
N LEU A 328 23.69 -13.61 -8.66
CA LEU A 328 24.95 -12.91 -8.94
C LEU A 328 25.64 -12.44 -7.67
N ALA A 329 24.89 -12.00 -6.66
CA ALA A 329 25.41 -11.64 -5.35
C ALA A 329 26.04 -12.86 -4.66
N GLU A 330 25.36 -14.01 -4.62
CA GLU A 330 25.90 -15.27 -4.09
C GLU A 330 27.25 -15.62 -4.77
N ARG A 331 27.33 -15.49 -6.10
CA ARG A 331 28.56 -15.70 -6.85
C ARG A 331 29.66 -14.72 -6.46
N LEU A 332 29.33 -13.46 -6.30
CA LEU A 332 30.26 -12.41 -5.90
C LEU A 332 30.85 -12.69 -4.52
N PHE A 333 30.00 -13.01 -3.54
CA PHE A 333 30.40 -13.34 -2.18
C PHE A 333 31.30 -14.59 -2.14
N THR A 334 30.92 -15.65 -2.85
CA THR A 334 31.66 -16.89 -2.86
C THR A 334 32.98 -16.76 -3.61
N GLN A 335 32.98 -16.18 -4.82
CA GLN A 335 34.18 -16.21 -5.71
C GLN A 335 35.13 -15.05 -5.44
N THR A 336 34.63 -13.89 -5.07
CA THR A 336 35.44 -12.67 -4.94
C THR A 336 35.79 -12.36 -3.50
N PHE A 337 34.80 -12.49 -2.59
CA PHE A 337 35.03 -12.23 -1.17
C PHE A 337 35.41 -13.46 -0.35
N HIS A 338 35.37 -14.65 -0.96
CA HIS A 338 35.74 -15.92 -0.35
C HIS A 338 34.97 -16.24 0.96
N VAL A 339 33.71 -15.85 1.01
CA VAL A 339 32.79 -16.26 2.07
C VAL A 339 32.44 -17.72 1.84
N HIS A 340 32.53 -18.56 2.87
CA HIS A 340 32.33 -20.01 2.76
C HIS A 340 31.16 -20.54 3.58
N ASP A 341 30.59 -19.74 4.48
CA ASP A 341 29.40 -20.09 5.24
C ASP A 341 28.16 -19.86 4.37
N GLU A 342 27.43 -20.94 4.06
CA GLU A 342 26.24 -20.86 3.19
C GLU A 342 25.14 -19.95 3.75
N LYS A 343 24.99 -19.90 5.08
CA LYS A 343 23.98 -19.06 5.73
C LYS A 343 24.39 -17.59 5.65
N GLU A 344 25.65 -17.28 5.89
CA GLU A 344 26.20 -15.93 5.77
C GLU A 344 26.08 -15.43 4.31
N ILE A 345 26.39 -16.29 3.32
CA ILE A 345 26.26 -15.96 1.90
C ILE A 345 24.80 -15.61 1.55
N ALA A 346 23.83 -16.40 2.00
CA ALA A 346 22.41 -16.18 1.72
C ALA A 346 21.91 -14.88 2.36
N GLU A 347 22.25 -14.64 3.64
CA GLU A 347 21.85 -13.43 4.35
C GLU A 347 22.43 -12.14 3.73
N GLU A 348 23.71 -12.17 3.34
CA GLU A 348 24.37 -11.00 2.75
C GLU A 348 23.97 -10.81 1.27
N ALA A 349 23.73 -11.89 0.51
CA ALA A 349 23.22 -11.80 -0.84
C ALA A 349 21.83 -11.16 -0.90
N CYS A 350 20.93 -11.57 0.00
CA CYS A 350 19.58 -10.99 0.14
C CYS A 350 19.65 -9.47 0.42
N LYS A 351 20.46 -9.04 1.39
CA LYS A 351 20.63 -7.61 1.67
C LYS A 351 21.22 -6.83 0.49
N PHE A 352 22.15 -7.45 -0.23
CA PHE A 352 22.90 -6.82 -1.31
C PHE A 352 22.06 -6.64 -2.58
N GLU A 353 21.17 -7.56 -2.90
CA GLU A 353 20.32 -7.50 -4.10
C GLU A 353 19.40 -6.29 -4.12
N HIS A 354 18.87 -5.89 -2.94
CA HIS A 354 17.95 -4.76 -2.81
C HIS A 354 18.61 -3.40 -3.09
N ILE A 355 19.94 -3.30 -2.94
CA ILE A 355 20.67 -2.06 -3.23
C ILE A 355 21.28 -2.02 -4.63
N LEU A 356 21.22 -3.13 -5.39
CA LEU A 356 21.82 -3.20 -6.73
C LEU A 356 20.94 -2.50 -7.78
N SER A 357 21.50 -1.50 -8.45
CA SER A 357 20.88 -0.94 -9.66
C SER A 357 21.03 -1.92 -10.84
N PRO A 358 20.17 -1.82 -11.87
CA PRO A 358 20.30 -2.63 -13.09
C PRO A 358 21.69 -2.52 -13.74
N GLU A 359 22.28 -1.32 -13.79
CA GLU A 359 23.61 -1.10 -14.35
C GLU A 359 24.71 -1.75 -13.50
N ALA A 360 24.58 -1.75 -12.17
CA ALA A 360 25.50 -2.43 -11.26
C ALA A 360 25.42 -3.94 -11.46
N THR A 361 24.22 -4.49 -11.61
CA THR A 361 23.97 -5.91 -11.87
C THR A 361 24.65 -6.37 -13.17
N GLU A 362 24.52 -5.61 -14.25
CA GLU A 362 25.18 -5.91 -15.53
C GLU A 362 26.71 -5.86 -15.40
N ARG A 363 27.27 -4.91 -14.65
CA ARG A 363 28.72 -4.82 -14.40
C ARG A 363 29.23 -5.98 -13.56
N ILE A 364 28.50 -6.40 -12.53
CA ILE A 364 28.84 -7.57 -11.71
C ILE A 364 28.81 -8.84 -12.57
N CYS A 365 27.77 -9.02 -13.38
CA CYS A 365 27.68 -10.15 -14.30
C CYS A 365 28.87 -10.21 -15.24
N THR A 366 29.26 -9.07 -15.82
CA THR A 366 30.45 -8.97 -16.72
C THR A 366 31.73 -9.24 -15.95
N PHE A 367 31.91 -8.70 -14.77
CA PHE A 367 33.07 -8.92 -13.91
C PHE A 367 33.26 -10.40 -13.55
N LEU A 368 32.16 -11.11 -13.27
CA LEU A 368 32.17 -12.55 -12.99
C LEU A 368 32.27 -13.44 -14.24
N GLY A 369 32.40 -12.87 -15.43
CA GLY A 369 32.53 -13.61 -16.69
C GLY A 369 31.26 -14.29 -17.17
N HIS A 370 30.11 -13.62 -16.96
CA HIS A 370 28.77 -14.07 -17.36
C HIS A 370 28.40 -15.46 -16.82
N PRO A 371 28.38 -15.68 -15.51
CA PRO A 371 28.09 -16.98 -14.92
C PRO A 371 26.66 -17.41 -15.28
N ARG A 372 26.50 -18.71 -15.60
CA ARG A 372 25.23 -19.30 -15.99
C ARG A 372 24.49 -19.94 -14.82
N THR A 373 25.16 -20.19 -13.71
CA THR A 373 24.63 -20.85 -12.53
C THR A 373 25.18 -20.19 -11.28
N CYS A 374 24.36 -20.16 -10.20
CA CYS A 374 24.81 -19.75 -8.87
C CYS A 374 25.75 -20.81 -8.24
N PRO A 375 26.33 -20.58 -7.06
CA PRO A 375 27.17 -21.58 -6.37
C PRO A 375 26.45 -22.90 -6.11
N HIS A 376 25.15 -22.89 -5.92
CA HIS A 376 24.30 -24.06 -5.66
C HIS A 376 23.86 -24.78 -6.94
N GLY A 377 24.23 -24.28 -8.14
CA GLY A 377 23.91 -24.88 -9.43
C GLY A 377 22.62 -24.36 -10.09
N SER A 378 21.86 -23.48 -9.42
CA SER A 378 20.65 -22.88 -9.97
C SER A 378 20.95 -21.93 -11.14
N PRO A 379 20.12 -21.91 -12.22
CA PRO A 379 20.39 -21.09 -13.40
C PRO A 379 20.26 -19.59 -13.10
N ILE A 380 21.23 -18.80 -13.54
CA ILE A 380 21.17 -17.34 -13.47
C ILE A 380 20.49 -16.82 -14.74
N PRO A 381 19.36 -16.07 -14.64
CA PRO A 381 18.72 -15.47 -15.79
C PRO A 381 19.67 -14.57 -16.59
N ALA A 382 19.58 -14.59 -17.93
CA ALA A 382 20.45 -13.82 -18.80
C ALA A 382 20.02 -12.35 -18.84
N GLY A 383 20.95 -11.42 -18.61
CA GLY A 383 20.72 -9.98 -18.78
C GLY A 383 21.18 -9.47 -20.13
N GLU A 384 21.09 -8.14 -20.31
CA GLU A 384 21.47 -7.47 -21.56
C GLU A 384 22.94 -7.68 -21.92
N CYS A 385 23.86 -7.67 -20.94
CA CYS A 385 25.27 -7.92 -21.15
C CYS A 385 25.56 -9.33 -21.75
N CYS A 386 24.78 -10.34 -21.36
CA CYS A 386 24.91 -11.72 -21.86
C CYS A 386 24.39 -11.87 -23.30
N ILE A 387 23.42 -11.08 -23.70
CA ILE A 387 22.84 -11.06 -25.05
C ILE A 387 23.80 -10.36 -26.03
N ALA A 388 24.39 -9.24 -25.59
CA ALA A 388 25.35 -8.48 -26.39
C ALA A 388 26.58 -9.30 -26.73
N GLU A 389 27.10 -10.14 -25.82
CA GLU A 389 28.25 -11.00 -26.04
C GLU A 389 27.97 -12.10 -27.09
N LYS A 390 26.76 -12.70 -27.05
CA LYS A 390 26.36 -13.69 -28.09
C LYS A 390 26.30 -13.09 -29.47
N THR A 391 25.92 -11.83 -29.61
CA THR A 391 25.84 -11.13 -30.90
C THR A 391 27.26 -10.83 -31.45
N GLN A 392 28.19 -10.44 -30.59
CA GLN A 392 29.57 -10.18 -30.97
C GLN A 392 30.34 -11.46 -31.36
N SER A 393 30.16 -12.55 -30.60
CA SER A 393 30.81 -13.84 -30.91
C SER A 393 30.25 -14.46 -32.20
N SER A 394 28.98 -14.28 -32.51
CA SER A 394 28.36 -14.72 -33.77
C SER A 394 28.88 -13.94 -35.00
N GLN A 395 29.14 -12.63 -34.83
CA GLN A 395 29.74 -11.81 -35.91
C GLN A 395 31.20 -12.12 -36.16
N GLN A 396 31.98 -12.43 -35.11
CA GLN A 396 33.38 -12.83 -35.24
C GLN A 396 33.55 -14.23 -35.89
N SER A 397 32.65 -15.18 -35.57
CA SER A 397 32.66 -16.50 -36.22
C SER A 397 32.26 -16.45 -37.69
N ALA A 398 31.34 -15.56 -38.07
CA ALA A 398 30.95 -15.32 -39.45
C ALA A 398 32.06 -14.64 -40.28
N ALA A 399 32.86 -13.76 -39.66
CA ALA A 399 34.01 -13.09 -40.33
C ALA A 399 35.23 -14.00 -40.49
N SER A 400 35.38 -15.00 -39.62
CA SER A 400 36.48 -15.99 -39.74
C SER A 400 36.22 -17.14 -40.75
N SER A 401 34.93 -17.34 -41.12
CA SER A 401 34.54 -18.35 -42.11
C SER A 401 34.57 -17.83 -43.57
N GLN A 402 34.92 -16.56 -43.79
CA GLN A 402 35.07 -15.94 -45.11
C GLN A 402 36.52 -15.64 -45.49
N LYS A 403 37.48 -16.18 -44.78
CA LYS A 403 38.90 -16.23 -45.15
C LYS A 403 39.30 -17.69 -45.35
#